data_55cba3526f010f13a7413f1821b864e0
#
_entry.id   55cba3526f010f13a7413f1821b864e0
#
_cell.length_a   1.000
_cell.length_b   1.000
_cell.length_c   1.000
_cell.angle_alpha   90.00
_cell.angle_beta   90.00
_cell.angle_gamma   90.00
#
_symmetry.space_group_name_H-M   'P 1'
#
loop_
_entity.id
_entity.type
_entity.pdbx_description
1 polymer ?
#
loop_
_entity_poly.entity_id
_entity_poly.type
_entity_poly.pdbx_seq_one_letter_code
_entity_poly.pdbx_strand_id
1 'polypeptide(L)'
;MRSLILPVGISLLSCAASYTIPSSPQQILGTTNSKTAKEICPLPSKVLLGDEKLLSSLRYLQDEKILHRQVTRLSKAVQIPTTITDSMKDPYDESFASFVDFHKLLAELFPLIHSKAEIERINRLGLIITLNAPHAKKDQNKKPLLFTAHQDTVPISDASDWTHPPFSGHFDGEFLWGRGSSDCKNGLIGLLSVVEDLLEQDWTPSRPVVLAFGFDEEAQGSLGARSFAPILEDRYGKDGFEFILDEGGMGLSTLGSYSSHSVFKEEDNVIYALPDISEKGAIDLLLTLSVPGGHSSIPPKHTGIGIMSEIIYSLENTELDLFTPSLGLEHPSRRKLECQVRHSPQYVEDWLSSALDSNDHAAAAEAIAESRGPEIRFTLQTSQAADIFHGGVKSNALPEKIQALVNYRVGLHQTPEMVQERAERIIAPIVEKHNLSWSKFSDSIDDPVDIDASTSGHLALSKPNTPLNPAPVSPTDIETNPVWARFAGVTRSVFESVPSLEGKTVVVSGDIMTGNTDTRFYWNLSRNIYRWSPAREGRALNIHTVDERIGIDAHLEGMMLYYDLIRAFDQWDGAVDEVIERNDI
;
A
#
# COMPACT_ATOMS: atom_id res chain seq x y z
N MET A 1 -44.14 -13.74 60.88
CA MET A 1 -42.87 -13.36 61.50
C MET A 1 -42.09 -12.59 60.50
N ARG A 2 -41.92 -11.29 60.70
CA ARG A 2 -41.23 -10.35 59.79
C ARG A 2 -39.73 -10.41 60.09
N SER A 3 -38.93 -10.66 59.07
CA SER A 3 -37.48 -10.56 59.14
C SER A 3 -37.01 -9.28 58.47
N LEU A 4 -36.33 -8.43 59.23
CA LEU A 4 -35.68 -7.21 58.79
C LEU A 4 -34.43 -7.55 57.99
N ILE A 5 -34.27 -6.94 56.83
CA ILE A 5 -33.04 -6.87 56.06
C ILE A 5 -32.57 -5.41 56.12
N LEU A 6 -31.41 -5.18 56.75
CA LEU A 6 -30.67 -3.92 56.74
C LEU A 6 -29.86 -3.85 55.43
N PRO A 7 -29.80 -2.72 54.73
CA PRO A 7 -28.87 -2.53 53.62
C PRO A 7 -27.52 -2.04 54.13
N VAL A 8 -26.44 -2.79 53.80
CA VAL A 8 -25.06 -2.33 53.96
C VAL A 8 -24.74 -1.44 52.77
N GLY A 9 -24.62 -0.14 53.02
CA GLY A 9 -24.16 0.82 52.03
C GLY A 9 -22.65 0.71 51.85
N ILE A 10 -22.20 0.27 50.65
CA ILE A 10 -20.82 0.39 50.21
C ILE A 10 -20.67 1.74 49.50
N SER A 11 -19.97 2.65 50.18
CA SER A 11 -19.59 3.95 49.61
C SER A 11 -18.41 3.74 48.66
N LEU A 12 -18.67 3.76 47.35
CA LEU A 12 -17.63 3.83 46.31
C LEU A 12 -17.18 5.29 46.21
N LEU A 13 -16.05 5.64 46.78
CA LEU A 13 -15.32 6.85 46.44
C LEU A 13 -14.76 6.70 45.02
N SER A 14 -15.47 7.32 44.07
CA SER A 14 -14.93 7.57 42.74
C SER A 14 -13.96 8.75 42.81
N CYS A 15 -12.66 8.51 42.76
CA CYS A 15 -11.68 9.53 42.39
C CYS A 15 -11.81 9.79 40.88
N ALA A 16 -12.69 10.68 40.50
CA ALA A 16 -12.69 11.31 39.20
C ALA A 16 -11.51 12.30 39.17
N ALA A 17 -10.40 11.93 38.58
CA ALA A 17 -9.39 12.89 38.15
C ALA A 17 -10.01 13.70 37.01
N SER A 18 -10.41 14.91 37.34
CA SER A 18 -10.88 15.91 36.36
C SER A 18 -9.67 16.37 35.58
N TYR A 19 -9.43 15.78 34.42
CA TYR A 19 -8.60 16.39 33.39
C TYR A 19 -9.36 17.59 32.86
N THR A 20 -8.94 18.79 33.25
CA THR A 20 -9.35 20.03 32.60
C THR A 20 -8.68 20.09 31.25
N ILE A 21 -9.44 19.89 30.18
CA ILE A 21 -9.05 20.22 28.81
C ILE A 21 -8.73 21.72 28.81
N PRO A 22 -7.51 22.14 28.36
CA PRO A 22 -7.22 23.56 28.21
C PRO A 22 -8.13 24.13 27.13
N SER A 23 -9.02 25.03 27.51
CA SER A 23 -9.81 25.81 26.59
C SER A 23 -8.91 26.74 25.79
N SER A 24 -8.88 26.54 24.46
CA SER A 24 -8.35 27.36 23.40
C SER A 24 -6.82 27.30 23.13
N PRO A 25 -6.44 27.06 21.86
CA PRO A 25 -5.05 27.09 21.39
C PRO A 25 -4.52 28.52 21.14
N GLN A 26 -4.83 29.50 21.98
CA GLN A 26 -4.55 30.90 21.70
C GLN A 26 -3.21 31.45 22.20
N GLN A 27 -2.23 30.63 22.54
CA GLN A 27 -0.92 31.13 23.00
C GLN A 27 0.30 30.41 22.42
N ILE A 28 0.35 30.19 21.10
CA ILE A 28 1.63 29.88 20.43
C ILE A 28 1.78 30.83 19.23
N LEU A 29 2.03 32.11 19.51
CA LEU A 29 2.47 33.07 18.52
C LEU A 29 3.99 33.28 18.65
N GLY A 30 4.78 32.31 18.16
CA GLY A 30 6.15 32.55 17.76
C GLY A 30 6.16 33.07 16.33
N THR A 31 6.88 34.14 16.05
CA THR A 31 7.06 34.71 14.72
C THR A 31 7.72 33.68 13.79
N THR A 32 6.91 33.03 12.96
CA THR A 32 7.37 32.11 11.93
C THR A 32 7.66 32.89 10.63
N ASN A 33 8.77 32.59 9.97
CA ASN A 33 8.94 32.88 8.55
C ASN A 33 7.90 32.02 7.79
N SER A 34 6.68 32.53 7.64
CA SER A 34 5.66 31.86 6.84
C SER A 34 6.12 31.91 5.39
N LYS A 35 6.34 30.73 4.79
CA LYS A 35 6.30 30.60 3.33
C LYS A 35 5.02 31.26 2.85
N THR A 36 5.09 32.05 1.79
CA THR A 36 3.90 32.67 1.22
C THR A 36 2.91 31.58 0.82
N ALA A 37 1.61 31.82 0.98
CA ALA A 37 0.56 30.84 0.66
C ALA A 37 0.64 30.30 -0.80
N LYS A 38 1.39 30.96 -1.67
CA LYS A 38 1.67 30.58 -3.07
C LYS A 38 2.69 29.44 -3.18
N GLU A 39 3.53 29.19 -2.16
CA GLU A 39 4.58 28.16 -2.14
C GLU A 39 4.11 26.80 -1.62
N ILE A 40 2.93 26.77 -0.98
CA ILE A 40 2.37 25.52 -0.42
C ILE A 40 1.58 24.78 -1.50
N CYS A 41 1.98 23.55 -1.83
CA CYS A 41 1.32 22.68 -2.79
C CYS A 41 1.02 23.37 -4.14
N PRO A 42 2.04 23.85 -4.88
CA PRO A 42 1.81 24.44 -6.20
C PRO A 42 1.30 23.38 -7.17
N LEU A 43 0.36 23.74 -8.04
CA LEU A 43 -0.14 22.86 -9.08
C LEU A 43 0.89 22.77 -10.23
N PRO A 44 1.32 21.55 -10.62
CA PRO A 44 2.18 21.40 -11.79
C PRO A 44 1.43 21.80 -13.06
N SER A 45 2.16 22.32 -14.05
CA SER A 45 1.59 22.60 -15.36
C SER A 45 1.06 21.33 -16.00
N LYS A 46 -0.09 21.43 -16.70
CA LYS A 46 -0.61 20.31 -17.49
C LYS A 46 0.34 19.98 -18.62
N VAL A 47 0.65 18.70 -18.78
CA VAL A 47 1.41 18.21 -19.94
C VAL A 47 0.43 17.98 -21.09
N LEU A 48 0.47 18.85 -22.09
CA LEU A 48 -0.31 18.69 -23.30
C LEU A 48 0.53 17.91 -24.33
N LEU A 49 0.02 16.76 -24.73
CA LEU A 49 0.64 15.96 -25.79
C LEU A 49 0.25 16.59 -27.13
N GLY A 50 1.26 17.08 -27.86
CA GLY A 50 1.06 17.82 -29.09
C GLY A 50 0.74 16.96 -30.31
N ASP A 51 0.79 17.58 -31.50
CA ASP A 51 0.44 17.02 -32.82
C ASP A 51 1.26 15.78 -33.19
N GLU A 52 0.89 14.67 -32.62
CA GLU A 52 1.46 13.39 -32.95
C GLU A 52 0.50 12.60 -33.85
N LYS A 53 1.08 11.63 -34.55
CA LYS A 53 0.31 10.65 -35.30
C LYS A 53 -0.52 9.71 -34.41
N LEU A 54 -0.34 9.77 -33.09
CA LEU A 54 -1.02 8.91 -32.14
C LEU A 54 -2.38 9.50 -31.74
N LEU A 55 -3.35 8.61 -31.59
CA LEU A 55 -4.72 8.98 -31.22
C LEU A 55 -4.80 9.47 -29.77
N SER A 56 -5.81 10.30 -29.46
CA SER A 56 -6.07 10.74 -28.09
C SER A 56 -6.43 9.58 -27.16
N SER A 57 -5.95 9.61 -25.93
CA SER A 57 -6.33 8.65 -24.88
C SER A 57 -7.81 8.71 -24.50
N LEU A 58 -8.45 9.87 -24.69
CA LEU A 58 -9.88 10.06 -24.38
C LEU A 58 -10.80 9.09 -25.16
N ARG A 59 -10.34 8.56 -26.31
CA ARG A 59 -11.06 7.53 -27.07
C ARG A 59 -11.34 6.26 -26.26
N TYR A 60 -10.56 5.96 -25.21
CA TYR A 60 -10.82 4.81 -24.36
C TYR A 60 -12.19 4.90 -23.69
N LEU A 61 -12.65 6.10 -23.36
CA LEU A 61 -13.98 6.33 -22.78
C LEU A 61 -15.09 6.55 -23.83
N GLN A 62 -14.74 6.80 -25.10
CA GLN A 62 -15.68 7.21 -26.13
C GLN A 62 -16.01 6.12 -27.17
N ASP A 63 -15.16 5.10 -27.31
CA ASP A 63 -15.32 4.05 -28.32
C ASP A 63 -15.84 2.75 -27.70
N GLU A 64 -17.09 2.41 -28.01
CA GLU A 64 -17.73 1.18 -27.56
C GLU A 64 -16.96 -0.10 -27.95
N LYS A 65 -16.24 -0.08 -29.08
CA LYS A 65 -15.42 -1.25 -29.47
C LYS A 65 -14.24 -1.44 -28.53
N ILE A 66 -13.65 -0.34 -28.06
CA ILE A 66 -12.60 -0.40 -27.06
C ILE A 66 -13.18 -0.92 -25.74
N LEU A 67 -14.31 -0.38 -25.29
CA LEU A 67 -15.00 -0.86 -24.10
C LEU A 67 -15.23 -2.39 -24.15
N HIS A 68 -15.86 -2.89 -25.22
CA HIS A 68 -16.10 -4.32 -25.36
C HIS A 68 -14.83 -5.16 -25.41
N ARG A 69 -13.78 -4.67 -26.06
CA ARG A 69 -12.46 -5.30 -26.10
C ARG A 69 -11.86 -5.42 -24.69
N GLN A 70 -11.93 -4.35 -23.90
CA GLN A 70 -11.37 -4.33 -22.55
C GLN A 70 -12.16 -5.20 -21.58
N VAL A 71 -13.48 -5.15 -21.60
CA VAL A 71 -14.34 -6.08 -20.86
C VAL A 71 -13.96 -7.53 -21.19
N THR A 72 -13.79 -7.84 -22.48
CA THR A 72 -13.42 -9.21 -22.90
C THR A 72 -12.04 -9.62 -22.38
N ARG A 73 -11.04 -8.74 -22.50
CA ARG A 73 -9.66 -9.01 -22.06
C ARG A 73 -9.59 -9.23 -20.55
N LEU A 74 -10.16 -8.32 -19.78
CA LEU A 74 -10.13 -8.40 -18.32
C LEU A 74 -10.98 -9.57 -17.80
N SER A 75 -12.17 -9.82 -18.37
CA SER A 75 -13.00 -10.97 -18.02
C SER A 75 -12.25 -12.30 -18.22
N LYS A 76 -11.63 -12.49 -19.39
CA LYS A 76 -10.83 -13.70 -19.66
C LYS A 76 -9.65 -13.86 -18.71
N ALA A 77 -8.99 -12.75 -18.33
CA ALA A 77 -7.90 -12.77 -17.38
C ALA A 77 -8.36 -13.20 -15.97
N VAL A 78 -9.50 -12.68 -15.52
CA VAL A 78 -10.11 -13.05 -14.22
C VAL A 78 -10.54 -14.51 -14.21
N GLN A 79 -11.00 -15.06 -15.35
CA GLN A 79 -11.45 -16.46 -15.46
C GLN A 79 -10.32 -17.49 -15.24
N ILE A 80 -9.07 -17.09 -15.29
CA ILE A 80 -7.95 -17.99 -14.96
C ILE A 80 -7.53 -17.76 -13.50
N PRO A 81 -7.76 -18.74 -12.60
CA PRO A 81 -7.47 -18.60 -11.18
C PRO A 81 -5.96 -18.76 -10.91
N THR A 82 -5.22 -17.67 -10.97
CA THR A 82 -3.79 -17.62 -10.62
C THR A 82 -3.60 -17.42 -9.12
N THR A 83 -4.25 -18.25 -8.32
CA THR A 83 -4.23 -18.16 -6.86
C THR A 83 -2.88 -18.64 -6.31
N ILE A 84 -2.29 -17.85 -5.40
CA ILE A 84 -1.07 -18.19 -4.67
C ILE A 84 -1.36 -18.39 -3.19
N THR A 85 -0.53 -19.20 -2.53
CA THR A 85 -0.51 -19.38 -1.07
C THR A 85 0.92 -19.38 -0.57
N ASP A 86 1.12 -19.06 0.73
CA ASP A 86 2.45 -19.06 1.35
C ASP A 86 3.19 -20.41 1.29
N SER A 87 2.48 -21.50 1.05
CA SER A 87 3.07 -22.84 0.91
C SER A 87 3.65 -23.13 -0.49
N MET A 88 3.30 -22.32 -1.51
CA MET A 88 3.75 -22.50 -2.89
C MET A 88 5.15 -21.89 -3.06
N LYS A 89 6.19 -22.73 -2.99
CA LYS A 89 7.60 -22.28 -2.98
C LYS A 89 8.41 -22.69 -4.22
N ASP A 90 7.92 -23.65 -5.00
CA ASP A 90 8.59 -24.10 -6.22
C ASP A 90 7.74 -23.76 -7.45
N PRO A 91 8.15 -22.79 -8.29
CA PRO A 91 7.38 -22.40 -9.49
C PRO A 91 7.28 -23.51 -10.54
N TYR A 92 8.00 -24.62 -10.38
CA TYR A 92 7.91 -25.80 -11.26
C TYR A 92 6.89 -26.82 -10.77
N ASP A 93 6.30 -26.65 -9.59
CA ASP A 93 5.24 -27.48 -9.06
C ASP A 93 3.94 -27.35 -9.89
N GLU A 94 3.10 -28.40 -9.84
CA GLU A 94 1.83 -28.45 -10.57
C GLU A 94 0.81 -27.40 -10.07
N SER A 95 0.92 -26.97 -8.83
CA SER A 95 0.08 -25.89 -8.27
C SER A 95 0.14 -24.59 -9.07
N PHE A 96 1.22 -24.36 -9.80
CA PHE A 96 1.37 -23.18 -10.69
C PHE A 96 0.87 -23.40 -12.14
N ALA A 97 0.14 -24.48 -12.43
CA ALA A 97 -0.31 -24.78 -13.81
C ALA A 97 -1.19 -23.67 -14.40
N SER A 98 -2.06 -23.05 -13.61
CA SER A 98 -2.92 -21.94 -14.04
C SER A 98 -2.16 -20.72 -14.56
N PHE A 99 -0.98 -20.45 -14.03
CA PHE A 99 -0.11 -19.35 -14.54
C PHE A 99 0.40 -19.62 -15.96
N VAL A 100 0.66 -20.89 -16.29
CA VAL A 100 1.04 -21.27 -17.67
C VAL A 100 -0.12 -21.04 -18.64
N ASP A 101 -1.35 -21.33 -18.22
CA ASP A 101 -2.53 -21.05 -19.03
C ASP A 101 -2.79 -19.53 -19.14
N PHE A 102 -2.51 -18.79 -18.08
CA PHE A 102 -2.55 -17.33 -18.12
C PHE A 102 -1.57 -16.75 -19.14
N HIS A 103 -0.32 -17.27 -19.22
CA HIS A 103 0.65 -16.83 -20.24
C HIS A 103 0.19 -17.15 -21.67
N LYS A 104 -0.48 -18.30 -21.88
CA LYS A 104 -1.08 -18.61 -23.20
C LYS A 104 -2.16 -17.60 -23.57
N LEU A 105 -3.02 -17.27 -22.60
CA LEU A 105 -4.04 -16.24 -22.79
C LEU A 105 -3.43 -14.88 -23.13
N LEU A 106 -2.37 -14.45 -22.42
CA LEU A 106 -1.69 -13.19 -22.73
C LEU A 106 -1.14 -13.18 -24.16
N ALA A 107 -0.58 -14.30 -24.63
CA ALA A 107 -0.09 -14.41 -26.00
C ALA A 107 -1.22 -14.31 -27.05
N GLU A 108 -2.39 -14.83 -26.75
CA GLU A 108 -3.58 -14.71 -27.62
C GLU A 108 -4.16 -13.29 -27.66
N LEU A 109 -4.17 -12.60 -26.50
CA LEU A 109 -4.77 -11.28 -26.38
C LEU A 109 -3.87 -10.15 -26.87
N PHE A 110 -2.53 -10.35 -26.85
CA PHE A 110 -1.52 -9.32 -27.13
C PHE A 110 -0.47 -9.79 -28.15
N PRO A 111 -0.89 -10.10 -29.40
CA PRO A 111 0.01 -10.69 -30.40
C PRO A 111 1.11 -9.73 -30.89
N LEU A 112 0.89 -8.41 -30.91
CA LEU A 112 1.91 -7.45 -31.33
C LEU A 112 3.02 -7.33 -30.27
N ILE A 113 2.68 -7.32 -28.99
CA ILE A 113 3.68 -7.37 -27.92
C ILE A 113 4.53 -8.62 -28.08
N HIS A 114 3.91 -9.80 -28.26
CA HIS A 114 4.61 -11.07 -28.41
C HIS A 114 5.48 -11.16 -29.67
N SER A 115 5.21 -10.36 -30.70
CA SER A 115 5.98 -10.32 -31.92
C SER A 115 7.06 -9.23 -31.98
N LYS A 116 6.88 -8.14 -31.22
CA LYS A 116 7.74 -6.94 -31.31
C LYS A 116 8.56 -6.66 -30.05
N ALA A 117 8.15 -7.13 -28.88
CA ALA A 117 8.88 -6.94 -27.63
C ALA A 117 9.81 -8.10 -27.32
N GLU A 118 10.83 -7.85 -26.52
CA GLU A 118 11.65 -8.88 -25.89
C GLU A 118 10.94 -9.36 -24.62
N ILE A 119 10.66 -10.67 -24.54
CA ILE A 119 9.94 -11.28 -23.41
C ILE A 119 10.84 -12.31 -22.74
N GLU A 120 11.20 -12.03 -21.50
CA GLU A 120 12.01 -12.90 -20.65
C GLU A 120 11.12 -13.55 -19.58
N ARG A 121 11.35 -14.84 -19.35
CA ARG A 121 10.70 -15.59 -18.26
C ARG A 121 11.68 -15.85 -17.16
N ILE A 122 11.46 -15.22 -16.02
CA ILE A 122 12.30 -15.38 -14.82
C ILE A 122 11.61 -16.36 -13.88
N ASN A 123 12.34 -17.32 -13.37
CA ASN A 123 11.79 -18.41 -12.55
C ASN A 123 10.52 -19.01 -13.17
N ARG A 124 10.56 -19.28 -14.50
CA ARG A 124 9.48 -19.87 -15.30
C ARG A 124 8.26 -18.94 -15.52
N LEU A 125 7.80 -18.18 -14.51
CA LEU A 125 6.50 -17.52 -14.54
C LEU A 125 6.58 -15.99 -14.43
N GLY A 126 7.66 -15.43 -13.91
CA GLY A 126 7.83 -13.99 -13.90
C GLY A 126 8.10 -13.47 -15.31
N LEU A 127 7.47 -12.37 -15.69
CA LEU A 127 7.58 -11.78 -17.02
C LEU A 127 8.31 -10.43 -16.96
N ILE A 128 9.42 -10.30 -17.70
CA ILE A 128 9.99 -9.00 -18.04
C ILE A 128 9.78 -8.80 -19.54
N ILE A 129 9.00 -7.79 -19.91
CA ILE A 129 8.65 -7.44 -21.29
C ILE A 129 9.29 -6.10 -21.61
N THR A 130 10.25 -6.09 -22.54
CA THR A 130 10.99 -4.88 -22.90
C THR A 130 10.68 -4.45 -24.33
N LEU A 131 10.15 -3.24 -24.46
CA LEU A 131 10.08 -2.55 -25.75
C LEU A 131 11.35 -1.72 -25.89
N ASN A 132 12.24 -2.21 -26.72
CA ASN A 132 13.52 -1.57 -26.99
C ASN A 132 13.36 -0.32 -27.87
N ALA A 133 14.24 0.67 -27.68
CA ALA A 133 14.27 1.91 -28.43
C ALA A 133 15.31 1.84 -29.58
N PRO A 134 14.97 1.28 -30.77
CA PRO A 134 15.95 1.00 -31.83
C PRO A 134 16.55 2.27 -32.43
N HIS A 135 15.89 3.41 -32.26
CA HIS A 135 16.31 4.71 -32.81
C HIS A 135 16.78 5.70 -31.72
N ALA A 136 17.02 5.21 -30.48
CA ALA A 136 17.58 6.06 -29.43
C ALA A 136 18.93 6.63 -29.90
N LYS A 137 19.01 7.95 -29.97
CA LYS A 137 20.29 8.60 -30.28
C LYS A 137 21.24 8.31 -29.13
N LYS A 138 22.45 7.82 -29.44
CA LYS A 138 23.48 7.48 -28.44
C LYS A 138 23.81 8.60 -27.45
N ASP A 139 23.48 9.84 -27.79
CA ASP A 139 23.79 11.02 -27.00
C ASP A 139 22.61 11.47 -26.09
N GLN A 140 21.43 10.84 -26.21
CA GLN A 140 20.31 11.09 -25.30
C GLN A 140 20.27 9.98 -24.24
N ASN A 141 20.82 10.29 -23.09
CA ASN A 141 20.89 9.38 -21.92
C ASN A 141 19.52 9.25 -21.23
N LYS A 142 18.47 8.93 -22.03
CA LYS A 142 17.10 8.77 -21.52
C LYS A 142 16.99 7.46 -20.75
N LYS A 143 16.70 7.56 -19.47
CA LYS A 143 16.44 6.38 -18.64
C LYS A 143 15.16 5.67 -19.08
N PRO A 144 15.10 4.31 -19.02
CA PRO A 144 13.88 3.56 -19.27
C PRO A 144 12.77 3.89 -18.27
N LEU A 145 11.53 3.54 -18.65
CA LEU A 145 10.37 3.56 -17.75
C LEU A 145 10.12 2.13 -17.26
N LEU A 146 9.75 1.97 -16.00
CA LEU A 146 9.34 0.68 -15.44
C LEU A 146 7.89 0.76 -14.95
N PHE A 147 7.04 -0.11 -15.47
CA PHE A 147 5.70 -0.35 -14.99
C PHE A 147 5.61 -1.77 -14.44
N THR A 148 5.02 -1.91 -13.27
CA THR A 148 4.90 -3.21 -12.61
C THR A 148 3.46 -3.52 -12.25
N ALA A 149 3.17 -4.78 -12.15
CA ALA A 149 1.91 -5.35 -11.67
C ALA A 149 2.16 -6.83 -11.37
N HIS A 150 1.22 -7.51 -10.73
CA HIS A 150 1.37 -8.94 -10.48
C HIS A 150 0.28 -9.78 -11.18
N GLN A 151 0.56 -11.06 -11.32
CA GLN A 151 -0.28 -12.04 -12.02
C GLN A 151 -1.17 -12.82 -11.07
N ASP A 152 -0.74 -12.95 -9.83
CA ASP A 152 -1.34 -13.77 -8.79
C ASP A 152 -2.52 -13.09 -8.10
N THR A 153 -3.22 -13.86 -7.30
CA THR A 153 -4.37 -13.40 -6.50
C THR A 153 -4.39 -14.13 -5.17
N VAL A 154 -4.91 -13.48 -4.11
CA VAL A 154 -5.17 -14.16 -2.84
C VAL A 154 -6.20 -15.28 -3.01
N PRO A 155 -6.19 -16.32 -2.13
CA PRO A 155 -7.18 -17.37 -2.11
C PRO A 155 -8.60 -16.84 -1.82
N ILE A 156 -9.58 -17.60 -2.23
CA ILE A 156 -10.97 -17.42 -1.79
C ILE A 156 -11.26 -18.40 -0.63
N SER A 157 -12.03 -17.96 0.37
CA SER A 157 -12.41 -18.80 1.50
C SER A 157 -13.60 -19.71 1.17
N ASP A 158 -14.71 -19.15 0.69
CA ASP A 158 -15.92 -19.87 0.28
C ASP A 158 -16.54 -19.20 -0.96
N ALA A 159 -16.67 -19.97 -2.03
CA ALA A 159 -17.29 -19.48 -3.27
C ALA A 159 -18.81 -19.25 -3.14
N SER A 160 -19.47 -19.87 -2.14
CA SER A 160 -20.91 -19.72 -1.93
C SER A 160 -21.31 -18.36 -1.34
N ASP A 161 -20.36 -17.64 -0.78
CA ASP A 161 -20.57 -16.29 -0.23
C ASP A 161 -20.60 -15.21 -1.34
N TRP A 162 -20.15 -15.54 -2.55
CA TRP A 162 -20.04 -14.61 -3.65
C TRP A 162 -21.35 -14.43 -4.43
N THR A 163 -21.68 -13.18 -4.77
CA THR A 163 -22.84 -12.85 -5.62
C THR A 163 -22.67 -13.43 -7.03
N HIS A 164 -21.48 -13.40 -7.58
CA HIS A 164 -21.08 -14.06 -8.83
C HIS A 164 -19.91 -14.99 -8.55
N PRO A 165 -19.80 -16.15 -9.23
CA PRO A 165 -18.66 -17.05 -8.99
C PRO A 165 -17.34 -16.30 -9.05
N PRO A 166 -16.41 -16.51 -8.08
CA PRO A 166 -15.23 -15.65 -7.87
C PRO A 166 -14.30 -15.54 -9.07
N PHE A 167 -14.30 -16.49 -9.97
CA PHE A 167 -13.53 -16.45 -11.22
C PHE A 167 -14.43 -16.46 -12.47
N SER A 168 -15.64 -15.89 -12.37
CA SER A 168 -16.52 -15.78 -13.54
C SER A 168 -16.12 -14.69 -14.52
N GLY A 169 -15.45 -13.64 -14.05
CA GLY A 169 -15.19 -12.44 -14.85
C GLY A 169 -16.50 -11.82 -15.34
N HIS A 170 -17.57 -11.88 -14.53
CA HIS A 170 -18.89 -11.37 -14.89
C HIS A 170 -18.87 -9.85 -15.05
N PHE A 171 -19.43 -9.37 -16.17
CA PHE A 171 -19.66 -7.93 -16.38
C PHE A 171 -21.16 -7.66 -16.30
N ASP A 172 -21.58 -6.81 -15.38
CA ASP A 172 -22.99 -6.47 -15.14
C ASP A 172 -23.49 -5.25 -15.93
N GLY A 173 -22.61 -4.65 -16.71
CA GLY A 173 -22.84 -3.39 -17.45
C GLY A 173 -22.11 -2.19 -16.85
N GLU A 174 -21.62 -2.28 -15.63
CA GLU A 174 -20.91 -1.23 -14.90
C GLU A 174 -19.62 -1.77 -14.27
N PHE A 175 -19.70 -2.86 -13.54
CA PHE A 175 -18.58 -3.50 -12.85
C PHE A 175 -18.18 -4.82 -13.50
N LEU A 176 -16.89 -5.10 -13.48
CA LEU A 176 -16.35 -6.43 -13.75
C LEU A 176 -16.01 -7.10 -12.43
N TRP A 177 -16.66 -8.22 -12.17
CA TRP A 177 -16.64 -8.95 -10.92
C TRP A 177 -15.69 -10.14 -10.95
N GLY A 178 -14.96 -10.33 -9.88
CA GLY A 178 -14.17 -11.52 -9.62
C GLY A 178 -12.86 -11.24 -8.90
N ARG A 179 -12.31 -12.28 -8.27
CA ARG A 179 -11.01 -12.23 -7.60
C ARG A 179 -9.90 -11.86 -8.59
N GLY A 180 -9.11 -10.85 -8.25
CA GLY A 180 -8.06 -10.31 -9.12
C GLY A 180 -8.56 -9.26 -10.12
N SER A 181 -9.85 -8.90 -10.12
CA SER A 181 -10.38 -7.88 -11.03
C SER A 181 -9.87 -6.49 -10.70
N SER A 182 -9.66 -6.18 -9.43
CA SER A 182 -9.04 -4.95 -8.92
C SER A 182 -7.56 -5.13 -8.63
N ASP A 183 -7.22 -6.21 -7.95
CA ASP A 183 -5.90 -6.48 -7.40
C ASP A 183 -5.30 -7.76 -8.00
N CYS A 184 -4.32 -7.66 -8.99
CA CYS A 184 -4.15 -6.42 -9.78
C CYS A 184 -4.15 -6.71 -11.28
N LYS A 185 -4.94 -7.76 -11.74
CA LYS A 185 -5.07 -8.07 -13.19
C LYS A 185 -5.59 -6.87 -13.98
N ASN A 186 -6.37 -6.00 -13.35
CA ASN A 186 -6.76 -4.72 -13.91
C ASN A 186 -5.56 -3.92 -14.42
N GLY A 187 -4.57 -3.68 -13.57
CA GLY A 187 -3.35 -2.95 -13.93
C GLY A 187 -2.56 -3.67 -15.03
N LEU A 188 -2.34 -4.98 -14.86
CA LEU A 188 -1.62 -5.81 -15.83
C LEU A 188 -2.25 -5.78 -17.22
N ILE A 189 -3.56 -6.05 -17.32
CA ILE A 189 -4.30 -6.04 -18.60
C ILE A 189 -4.39 -4.64 -19.18
N GLY A 190 -4.53 -3.61 -18.35
CA GLY A 190 -4.51 -2.21 -18.76
C GLY A 190 -3.18 -1.82 -19.42
N LEU A 191 -2.06 -2.11 -18.75
CA LEU A 191 -0.70 -1.85 -19.27
C LEU A 191 -0.44 -2.58 -20.60
N LEU A 192 -0.73 -3.88 -20.66
CA LEU A 192 -0.58 -4.65 -21.90
C LEU A 192 -1.49 -4.11 -23.02
N SER A 193 -2.74 -3.73 -22.69
CA SER A 193 -3.66 -3.18 -23.68
C SER A 193 -3.19 -1.85 -24.25
N VAL A 194 -2.61 -0.98 -23.42
CA VAL A 194 -2.04 0.29 -23.85
C VAL A 194 -0.83 0.08 -24.76
N VAL A 195 0.06 -0.83 -24.39
CA VAL A 195 1.25 -1.11 -25.23
C VAL A 195 0.85 -1.75 -26.56
N GLU A 196 -0.07 -2.73 -26.55
CA GLU A 196 -0.59 -3.33 -27.78
C GLU A 196 -1.19 -2.29 -28.71
N ASP A 197 -1.95 -1.35 -28.14
CA ASP A 197 -2.61 -0.28 -28.87
C ASP A 197 -1.63 0.77 -29.43
N LEU A 198 -0.56 1.10 -28.72
CA LEU A 198 0.55 1.91 -29.24
C LEU A 198 1.23 1.21 -30.42
N LEU A 199 1.45 -0.10 -30.32
CA LEU A 199 2.02 -0.90 -31.40
C LEU A 199 1.08 -1.07 -32.60
N GLU A 200 -0.25 -1.10 -32.41
CA GLU A 200 -1.27 -1.03 -33.46
C GLU A 200 -1.19 0.28 -34.26
N GLN A 201 -0.74 1.36 -33.62
CA GLN A 201 -0.56 2.68 -34.21
C GLN A 201 0.87 2.90 -34.78
N ASP A 202 1.65 1.85 -34.96
CA ASP A 202 3.05 1.90 -35.44
C ASP A 202 3.98 2.78 -34.59
N TRP A 203 3.66 2.94 -33.29
CA TRP A 203 4.53 3.64 -32.37
C TRP A 203 5.84 2.87 -32.12
N THR A 204 6.92 3.63 -32.07
CA THR A 204 8.25 3.12 -31.74
C THR A 204 8.85 3.96 -30.63
N PRO A 205 9.25 3.35 -29.50
CA PRO A 205 9.74 4.10 -28.35
C PRO A 205 11.10 4.77 -28.62
N SER A 206 11.30 5.95 -28.03
CA SER A 206 12.59 6.67 -28.03
C SER A 206 13.45 6.36 -26.78
N ARG A 207 12.86 5.74 -25.80
CA ARG A 207 13.49 5.15 -24.60
C ARG A 207 12.91 3.77 -24.33
N PRO A 208 13.62 2.84 -23.69
CA PRO A 208 13.03 1.55 -23.36
C PRO A 208 11.81 1.71 -22.42
N VAL A 209 10.76 0.94 -22.71
CA VAL A 209 9.62 0.75 -21.80
C VAL A 209 9.64 -0.69 -21.33
N VAL A 210 9.73 -0.88 -20.04
CA VAL A 210 9.83 -2.18 -19.38
C VAL A 210 8.57 -2.44 -18.58
N LEU A 211 7.94 -3.59 -18.82
CA LEU A 211 6.84 -4.10 -18.00
C LEU A 211 7.39 -5.30 -17.23
N ALA A 212 7.21 -5.31 -15.91
CA ALA A 212 7.67 -6.41 -15.06
C ALA A 212 6.48 -6.94 -14.24
N PHE A 213 6.11 -8.20 -14.49
CA PHE A 213 4.94 -8.81 -13.86
C PHE A 213 5.35 -9.99 -12.99
N GLY A 214 5.34 -9.77 -11.65
CA GLY A 214 5.52 -10.79 -10.62
C GLY A 214 4.41 -11.83 -10.68
N PHE A 215 4.58 -12.93 -9.93
CA PHE A 215 3.59 -14.01 -9.88
C PHE A 215 3.38 -14.55 -8.46
N ASP A 216 3.92 -13.87 -7.46
CA ASP A 216 3.87 -14.24 -6.05
C ASP A 216 3.90 -12.99 -5.14
N GLU A 217 3.36 -11.85 -5.58
CA GLU A 217 3.29 -10.61 -4.80
C GLU A 217 2.54 -10.87 -3.50
N GLU A 218 1.37 -11.51 -3.57
CA GLU A 218 0.48 -11.88 -2.47
C GLU A 218 1.12 -12.91 -1.49
N ALA A 219 2.22 -13.54 -1.91
CA ALA A 219 3.09 -14.40 -1.10
C ALA A 219 4.50 -13.79 -0.92
N GLN A 220 4.58 -12.47 -0.84
CA GLN A 220 5.76 -11.63 -0.56
C GLN A 220 6.75 -11.43 -1.73
N GLY A 221 6.42 -11.76 -2.97
CA GLY A 221 7.22 -11.46 -4.17
C GLY A 221 8.61 -12.09 -4.24
N SER A 222 8.83 -13.14 -3.45
CA SER A 222 10.18 -13.70 -3.27
C SER A 222 10.68 -14.51 -4.48
N LEU A 223 9.79 -15.00 -5.31
CA LEU A 223 10.09 -15.78 -6.53
C LEU A 223 10.06 -14.90 -7.78
N GLY A 224 9.15 -13.94 -7.85
CA GLY A 224 8.96 -12.99 -8.96
C GLY A 224 9.82 -11.74 -8.81
N ALA A 225 9.29 -10.69 -8.21
CA ALA A 225 9.88 -9.36 -8.16
C ALA A 225 11.28 -9.32 -7.55
N ARG A 226 11.52 -10.06 -6.48
CA ARG A 226 12.87 -10.21 -5.90
C ARG A 226 13.89 -10.72 -6.91
N SER A 227 13.47 -11.61 -7.83
CA SER A 227 14.36 -12.15 -8.85
C SER A 227 14.57 -11.20 -10.02
N PHE A 228 13.66 -10.25 -10.25
CA PHE A 228 13.80 -9.23 -11.29
C PHE A 228 14.82 -8.15 -10.91
N ALA A 229 14.82 -7.73 -9.65
CA ALA A 229 15.62 -6.60 -9.18
C ALA A 229 17.10 -6.68 -9.58
N PRO A 230 17.85 -7.78 -9.32
CA PRO A 230 19.25 -7.86 -9.70
C PRO A 230 19.46 -7.88 -11.24
N ILE A 231 18.53 -8.44 -12.02
CA ILE A 231 18.60 -8.45 -13.48
C ILE A 231 18.43 -7.04 -14.04
N LEU A 232 17.47 -6.30 -13.51
CA LEU A 232 17.19 -4.92 -13.91
C LEU A 232 18.31 -3.97 -13.45
N GLU A 233 18.87 -4.17 -12.26
CA GLU A 233 20.00 -3.38 -11.76
C GLU A 233 21.28 -3.65 -12.56
N ASP A 234 21.57 -4.90 -12.93
CA ASP A 234 22.73 -5.25 -13.80
C ASP A 234 22.59 -4.61 -15.19
N ARG A 235 21.39 -4.57 -15.73
CA ARG A 235 21.10 -4.05 -17.08
C ARG A 235 21.10 -2.54 -17.16
N TYR A 236 20.46 -1.87 -16.20
CA TYR A 236 20.20 -0.43 -16.26
C TYR A 236 20.96 0.37 -15.21
N GLY A 237 21.54 -0.29 -14.22
CA GLY A 237 22.30 0.32 -13.14
C GLY A 237 21.44 0.83 -11.97
N LYS A 238 22.13 1.23 -10.91
CA LYS A 238 21.51 1.88 -9.77
C LYS A 238 20.91 3.22 -10.20
N ASP A 239 19.68 3.53 -9.72
CA ASP A 239 18.89 4.69 -10.16
C ASP A 239 18.76 4.75 -11.69
N GLY A 240 18.66 3.56 -12.32
CA GLY A 240 18.69 3.38 -13.76
C GLY A 240 17.36 3.66 -14.46
N PHE A 241 16.25 3.75 -13.74
CA PHE A 241 14.93 4.06 -14.29
C PHE A 241 14.52 5.50 -14.00
N GLU A 242 13.78 6.10 -14.93
CA GLU A 242 13.24 7.45 -14.79
C GLU A 242 12.25 7.50 -13.62
N PHE A 243 11.29 6.58 -13.66
CA PHE A 243 10.38 6.27 -12.57
C PHE A 243 9.97 4.80 -12.61
N ILE A 244 9.40 4.33 -11.51
CA ILE A 244 8.71 3.06 -11.38
C ILE A 244 7.26 3.36 -11.00
N LEU A 245 6.31 2.79 -11.74
CA LEU A 245 4.90 2.83 -11.38
C LEU A 245 4.41 1.41 -11.15
N ASP A 246 3.99 1.15 -9.92
CA ASP A 246 3.40 -0.10 -9.48
C ASP A 246 1.92 0.11 -9.11
N GLU A 247 1.26 -0.97 -8.76
CA GLU A 247 -0.05 -0.93 -8.15
C GLU A 247 -0.06 -0.21 -6.80
N GLY A 248 -1.24 -0.10 -6.17
CA GLY A 248 -1.44 0.51 -4.86
C GLY A 248 -2.02 1.91 -4.94
N GLY A 249 -1.86 2.65 -3.87
CA GLY A 249 -2.34 4.02 -3.76
C GLY A 249 -3.82 4.13 -3.37
N MET A 250 -4.23 5.36 -3.05
CA MET A 250 -5.59 5.66 -2.60
C MET A 250 -6.55 6.02 -3.75
N GLY A 251 -6.07 5.98 -5.00
CA GLY A 251 -6.86 6.35 -6.18
C GLY A 251 -7.14 7.85 -6.27
N LEU A 252 -8.32 8.20 -6.81
CA LEU A 252 -8.81 9.57 -6.89
C LEU A 252 -9.88 9.78 -5.83
N SER A 253 -9.66 10.74 -4.94
CA SER A 253 -10.62 11.06 -3.88
C SER A 253 -10.96 12.55 -3.83
N THR A 254 -12.16 12.84 -3.33
CA THR A 254 -12.56 14.19 -2.93
C THR A 254 -12.46 14.33 -1.42
N LEU A 255 -12.26 15.56 -0.92
CA LEU A 255 -12.34 15.82 0.49
C LEU A 255 -13.76 15.60 1.01
N GLY A 256 -14.00 14.51 1.58
CA GLY A 256 -15.31 14.08 2.09
C GLY A 256 -15.32 12.60 2.36
N SER A 257 -14.42 11.85 1.72
CA SER A 257 -14.25 10.42 1.95
C SER A 257 -13.60 10.09 3.30
N TYR A 258 -12.89 11.03 3.90
CA TYR A 258 -12.17 10.82 5.18
C TYR A 258 -12.94 11.26 6.44
N SER A 259 -14.14 11.78 6.31
CA SER A 259 -14.97 12.05 7.48
C SER A 259 -16.22 11.18 7.42
N SER A 260 -16.37 10.28 8.37
CA SER A 260 -17.56 9.47 8.60
C SER A 260 -18.85 10.32 8.83
N HIS A 261 -18.78 11.63 8.67
CA HIS A 261 -19.85 12.59 8.97
C HIS A 261 -20.10 13.63 7.87
N SER A 262 -19.36 13.64 6.75
CA SER A 262 -19.64 14.60 5.68
C SER A 262 -20.44 13.96 4.55
N VAL A 263 -21.66 14.39 4.43
CA VAL A 263 -22.50 14.13 3.25
C VAL A 263 -21.85 14.83 2.05
N PHE A 264 -21.48 14.06 1.02
CA PHE A 264 -20.99 14.59 -0.27
C PHE A 264 -21.90 15.69 -0.77
N LYS A 265 -21.32 16.86 -1.09
CA LYS A 265 -21.99 17.86 -1.90
C LYS A 265 -21.42 17.78 -3.30
N GLU A 266 -22.26 17.70 -4.31
CA GLU A 266 -21.91 17.74 -5.74
C GLU A 266 -21.08 18.97 -6.14
N GLU A 267 -20.87 19.92 -5.23
CA GLU A 267 -20.23 21.21 -5.45
C GLU A 267 -18.69 21.21 -5.28
N ASP A 268 -18.08 20.05 -4.96
CA ASP A 268 -16.61 19.99 -4.77
C ASP A 268 -15.90 20.04 -6.11
N ASN A 269 -15.24 21.19 -6.36
CA ASN A 269 -14.50 21.42 -7.61
C ASN A 269 -13.07 20.86 -7.58
N VAL A 270 -12.65 20.19 -6.48
CA VAL A 270 -11.28 19.66 -6.31
C VAL A 270 -11.32 18.15 -6.14
N ILE A 271 -10.45 17.47 -6.88
CA ILE A 271 -10.22 16.02 -6.77
C ILE A 271 -8.76 15.79 -6.41
N TYR A 272 -8.50 14.92 -5.46
CA TYR A 272 -7.15 14.54 -5.06
C TYR A 272 -6.75 13.24 -5.74
N ALA A 273 -5.66 13.28 -6.50
CA ALA A 273 -4.96 12.11 -7.00
C ALA A 273 -3.80 11.80 -6.03
N LEU A 274 -3.83 10.62 -5.43
CA LEU A 274 -3.01 10.27 -4.28
C LEU A 274 -2.11 9.03 -4.56
N PRO A 275 -1.13 9.13 -5.47
CA PRO A 275 -0.14 8.06 -5.60
C PRO A 275 0.67 7.93 -4.32
N ASP A 276 0.85 6.70 -3.82
CA ASP A 276 1.72 6.47 -2.68
C ASP A 276 3.19 6.58 -3.08
N ILE A 277 3.89 7.44 -2.36
CA ILE A 277 5.31 7.74 -2.59
C ILE A 277 6.23 7.09 -1.57
N SER A 278 5.65 6.36 -0.62
CA SER A 278 6.33 5.54 0.37
C SER A 278 5.38 4.46 0.90
N GLU A 279 5.95 3.50 1.62
CA GLU A 279 5.24 2.41 2.31
C GLU A 279 5.76 2.26 3.72
N LYS A 280 4.91 1.80 4.62
CA LYS A 280 5.35 1.41 5.97
C LYS A 280 6.27 0.19 5.90
N GLY A 281 7.16 0.07 6.89
CA GLY A 281 7.90 -1.16 7.10
C GLY A 281 7.01 -2.25 7.70
N ALA A 282 7.55 -3.46 7.83
CA ALA A 282 6.84 -4.60 8.41
C ALA A 282 7.75 -5.48 9.26
N ILE A 283 7.23 -6.01 10.35
CA ILE A 283 7.86 -7.09 11.11
C ILE A 283 6.80 -7.92 11.80
N ASP A 284 6.95 -9.25 11.69
CA ASP A 284 6.17 -10.21 12.44
C ASP A 284 7.00 -10.74 13.62
N LEU A 285 6.43 -10.71 14.81
CA LEU A 285 7.03 -11.32 16.00
C LEU A 285 6.26 -12.59 16.33
N LEU A 286 6.91 -13.75 16.18
CA LEU A 286 6.38 -15.02 16.64
C LEU A 286 6.90 -15.32 18.03
N LEU A 287 5.99 -15.43 18.97
CA LEU A 287 6.22 -15.79 20.37
C LEU A 287 5.91 -17.27 20.54
N THR A 288 6.88 -18.08 20.95
CA THR A 288 6.69 -19.51 21.23
C THR A 288 7.06 -19.78 22.68
N LEU A 289 6.05 -20.08 23.50
CA LEU A 289 6.24 -20.44 24.89
C LEU A 289 6.17 -21.97 25.06
N SER A 290 7.24 -22.56 25.55
CA SER A 290 7.33 -23.98 25.90
C SER A 290 7.33 -24.13 27.43
N VAL A 291 6.39 -24.90 27.97
CA VAL A 291 6.21 -25.14 29.41
C VAL A 291 5.86 -26.60 29.65
N PRO A 292 6.03 -27.14 30.87
CA PRO A 292 5.55 -28.48 31.18
C PRO A 292 4.05 -28.61 31.00
N GLY A 293 3.63 -29.64 30.30
CA GLY A 293 2.23 -30.04 30.21
C GLY A 293 1.71 -30.67 31.52
N GLY A 294 0.48 -31.15 31.50
CA GLY A 294 -0.09 -31.82 32.64
C GLY A 294 -1.60 -32.01 32.59
N HIS A 295 -2.13 -32.63 33.64
CA HIS A 295 -3.56 -32.83 33.78
C HIS A 295 -4.22 -31.58 34.36
N SER A 296 -5.29 -31.07 33.70
CA SER A 296 -5.95 -29.82 34.06
C SER A 296 -6.54 -29.79 35.47
N SER A 297 -6.75 -30.94 36.12
CA SER A 297 -7.23 -31.00 37.51
C SER A 297 -6.17 -30.67 38.57
N ILE A 298 -4.90 -30.61 38.17
CA ILE A 298 -3.76 -30.25 39.06
C ILE A 298 -2.94 -29.17 38.31
N PRO A 299 -3.52 -27.98 38.09
CA PRO A 299 -2.84 -26.94 37.31
C PRO A 299 -1.71 -26.27 38.10
N PRO A 300 -0.66 -25.78 37.45
CA PRO A 300 0.27 -24.86 38.08
C PRO A 300 -0.45 -23.54 38.42
N LYS A 301 0.19 -22.68 39.21
CA LYS A 301 -0.34 -21.36 39.60
C LYS A 301 -0.70 -20.51 38.34
N HIS A 302 0.12 -20.59 37.30
CA HIS A 302 -0.06 -19.96 36.03
C HIS A 302 0.14 -20.99 34.92
N THR A 303 -0.85 -21.15 34.03
CA THR A 303 -0.74 -22.02 32.86
C THR A 303 0.02 -21.30 31.73
N GLY A 304 0.57 -22.06 30.78
CA GLY A 304 1.24 -21.46 29.63
C GLY A 304 0.35 -20.49 28.84
N ILE A 305 -0.95 -20.81 28.67
CA ILE A 305 -1.92 -19.89 28.04
C ILE A 305 -2.06 -18.60 28.86
N GLY A 306 -2.13 -18.71 30.20
CA GLY A 306 -2.22 -17.54 31.08
C GLY A 306 -0.97 -16.64 31.01
N ILE A 307 0.22 -17.22 30.93
CA ILE A 307 1.49 -16.47 30.78
C ILE A 307 1.53 -15.78 29.40
N MET A 308 1.20 -16.48 28.30
CA MET A 308 1.19 -15.88 26.96
C MET A 308 0.14 -14.77 26.86
N SER A 309 -1.03 -14.94 27.49
CA SER A 309 -2.05 -13.89 27.53
C SER A 309 -1.58 -12.63 28.27
N GLU A 310 -0.78 -12.79 29.35
CA GLU A 310 -0.16 -11.66 30.05
C GLU A 310 0.85 -10.92 29.15
N ILE A 311 1.64 -11.67 28.37
CA ILE A 311 2.57 -11.07 27.41
C ILE A 311 1.83 -10.25 26.35
N ILE A 312 0.81 -10.84 25.71
CA ILE A 312 0.02 -10.14 24.66
C ILE A 312 -0.68 -8.92 25.27
N TYR A 313 -1.35 -9.07 26.41
CA TYR A 313 -1.98 -7.95 27.10
C TYR A 313 -0.98 -6.82 27.39
N SER A 314 0.24 -7.15 27.82
CA SER A 314 1.26 -6.14 28.11
C SER A 314 1.78 -5.45 26.86
N LEU A 315 1.93 -6.18 25.74
CA LEU A 315 2.31 -5.59 24.45
C LEU A 315 1.25 -4.59 23.94
N GLU A 316 -0.04 -4.88 24.14
CA GLU A 316 -1.14 -4.02 23.69
C GLU A 316 -1.42 -2.84 24.63
N ASN A 317 -1.17 -2.98 25.92
CA ASN A 317 -1.56 -1.98 26.94
C ASN A 317 -0.39 -1.16 27.50
N THR A 318 0.82 -1.32 26.98
CA THR A 318 1.96 -0.54 27.46
C THR A 318 2.09 0.73 26.63
N GLU A 319 1.82 1.87 27.24
CA GLU A 319 2.11 3.21 26.70
C GLU A 319 3.63 3.41 26.65
N LEU A 320 4.24 3.08 25.52
CA LEU A 320 5.63 3.38 25.24
C LEU A 320 5.74 4.08 23.90
N ASP A 321 6.73 4.94 23.78
CA ASP A 321 7.00 5.93 22.73
C ASP A 321 6.92 5.44 21.27
N LEU A 322 6.83 4.13 21.02
CA LEU A 322 6.84 3.57 19.67
C LEU A 322 5.60 3.92 18.84
N PHE A 323 4.46 4.08 19.49
CA PHE A 323 3.19 4.34 18.82
C PHE A 323 2.81 5.82 18.81
N THR A 324 3.76 6.70 19.00
CA THR A 324 3.55 8.14 18.89
C THR A 324 3.46 8.54 17.42
N PRO A 325 2.40 9.25 17.00
CA PRO A 325 2.31 9.80 15.66
C PRO A 325 3.46 10.77 15.36
N SER A 326 3.94 10.76 14.13
CA SER A 326 4.97 11.68 13.66
C SER A 326 4.59 12.25 12.30
N LEU A 327 4.79 13.56 12.13
CA LEU A 327 4.46 14.28 10.92
C LEU A 327 5.62 15.23 10.54
N GLY A 328 6.79 14.64 10.27
CA GLY A 328 7.97 15.38 9.82
C GLY A 328 7.74 16.10 8.48
N LEU A 329 8.64 17.03 8.12
CA LEU A 329 8.50 17.85 6.91
C LEU A 329 8.42 17.03 5.61
N GLU A 330 9.09 15.89 5.57
CA GLU A 330 9.12 15.00 4.40
C GLU A 330 8.05 13.91 4.43
N HIS A 331 7.18 13.90 5.45
CA HIS A 331 6.15 12.88 5.57
C HIS A 331 5.08 13.06 4.48
N PRO A 332 4.72 12.00 3.70
CA PRO A 332 3.73 12.11 2.61
C PRO A 332 2.39 12.69 3.07
N SER A 333 1.86 12.20 4.19
CA SER A 333 0.60 12.71 4.75
C SER A 333 0.64 14.20 5.08
N ARG A 334 1.82 14.76 5.42
CA ARG A 334 1.96 16.21 5.62
C ARG A 334 1.71 16.96 4.33
N ARG A 335 2.32 16.52 3.22
CA ARG A 335 2.13 17.14 1.91
C ARG A 335 0.67 17.11 1.47
N LYS A 336 0.01 15.97 1.68
CA LYS A 336 -1.43 15.83 1.44
C LYS A 336 -2.25 16.85 2.24
N LEU A 337 -1.99 16.99 3.53
CA LEU A 337 -2.69 17.94 4.40
C LEU A 337 -2.42 19.41 3.98
N GLU A 338 -1.18 19.75 3.62
CA GLU A 338 -0.82 21.06 3.08
C GLU A 338 -1.60 21.37 1.79
N CYS A 339 -1.74 20.38 0.90
CA CYS A 339 -2.56 20.50 -0.31
C CYS A 339 -4.05 20.71 0.02
N GLN A 340 -4.58 20.01 1.01
CA GLN A 340 -5.96 20.19 1.46
C GLN A 340 -6.20 21.59 2.01
N VAL A 341 -5.34 22.09 2.88
CA VAL A 341 -5.42 23.47 3.39
C VAL A 341 -5.37 24.49 2.25
N ARG A 342 -4.58 24.26 1.22
CA ARG A 342 -4.40 25.19 0.10
C ARG A 342 -5.57 25.20 -0.88
N HIS A 343 -6.06 24.01 -1.26
CA HIS A 343 -7.00 23.86 -2.39
C HIS A 343 -8.44 23.63 -1.96
N SER A 344 -8.67 23.27 -0.68
CA SER A 344 -10.00 23.00 -0.12
C SER A 344 -10.14 23.51 1.31
N PRO A 345 -9.79 24.79 1.59
CA PRO A 345 -9.75 25.32 2.95
C PRO A 345 -11.11 25.27 3.66
N GLN A 346 -12.22 25.26 2.92
CA GLN A 346 -13.57 25.21 3.46
C GLN A 346 -13.97 23.82 4.02
N TYR A 347 -13.17 22.79 3.76
CA TYR A 347 -13.46 21.41 4.18
C TYR A 347 -12.45 20.87 5.18
N VAL A 348 -11.49 21.68 5.63
CA VAL A 348 -10.52 21.30 6.65
C VAL A 348 -10.77 22.07 7.94
N GLU A 349 -10.24 21.54 9.02
CA GLU A 349 -10.36 22.15 10.34
C GLU A 349 -9.63 23.50 10.39
N ASP A 350 -10.22 24.52 11.00
CA ASP A 350 -9.65 25.88 11.13
C ASP A 350 -8.26 25.90 11.77
N TRP A 351 -7.99 24.95 12.66
CA TRP A 351 -6.72 24.83 13.37
C TRP A 351 -5.63 24.13 12.55
N LEU A 352 -5.97 23.39 11.48
CA LEU A 352 -5.03 22.52 10.75
C LEU A 352 -3.85 23.31 10.15
N SER A 353 -4.11 24.46 9.53
CA SER A 353 -3.05 25.32 8.98
C SER A 353 -2.05 25.73 10.06
N SER A 354 -2.55 26.17 11.22
CA SER A 354 -1.69 26.55 12.35
C SER A 354 -0.89 25.39 12.92
N ALA A 355 -1.49 24.19 12.95
CA ALA A 355 -0.79 22.97 13.38
C ALA A 355 0.34 22.59 12.43
N LEU A 356 0.10 22.68 11.12
CA LEU A 356 1.14 22.39 10.10
C LEU A 356 2.27 23.43 10.11
N ASP A 357 1.99 24.68 10.43
CA ASP A 357 2.98 25.75 10.55
C ASP A 357 3.78 25.69 11.88
N SER A 358 3.30 24.88 12.84
CA SER A 358 3.96 24.74 14.15
C SER A 358 5.30 24.01 14.04
N ASN A 359 6.27 24.44 14.85
CA ASN A 359 7.51 23.69 15.06
C ASN A 359 7.34 22.45 15.95
N ASP A 360 6.22 22.31 16.62
CA ASP A 360 5.86 21.12 17.40
C ASP A 360 5.13 20.10 16.53
N HIS A 361 5.92 19.39 15.72
CA HIS A 361 5.42 18.38 14.79
C HIS A 361 4.77 17.18 15.50
N ALA A 362 5.18 16.89 16.74
CA ALA A 362 4.61 15.78 17.52
C ALA A 362 3.18 16.13 18.00
N ALA A 363 3.01 17.34 18.59
CA ALA A 363 1.67 17.80 19.00
C ALA A 363 0.73 17.96 17.80
N ALA A 364 1.23 18.44 16.66
CA ALA A 364 0.47 18.53 15.42
C ALA A 364 0.02 17.14 14.94
N ALA A 365 0.93 16.17 14.92
CA ALA A 365 0.63 14.80 14.51
C ALA A 365 -0.42 14.13 15.40
N GLU A 366 -0.33 14.30 16.73
CA GLU A 366 -1.31 13.76 17.68
C GLU A 366 -2.70 14.40 17.50
N ALA A 367 -2.77 15.73 17.38
CA ALA A 367 -4.02 16.43 17.15
C ALA A 367 -4.72 16.00 15.85
N ILE A 368 -3.95 15.78 14.78
CA ILE A 368 -4.46 15.28 13.50
C ILE A 368 -4.95 13.84 13.64
N ALA A 369 -4.17 12.98 14.30
CA ALA A 369 -4.51 11.58 14.52
C ALA A 369 -5.77 11.43 15.38
N GLU A 370 -5.95 12.26 16.40
CA GLU A 370 -7.17 12.29 17.23
C GLU A 370 -8.39 12.79 16.45
N SER A 371 -8.23 13.87 15.69
CA SER A 371 -9.33 14.48 14.94
C SER A 371 -9.83 13.62 13.79
N ARG A 372 -8.91 12.94 13.08
CA ARG A 372 -9.22 12.22 11.84
C ARG A 372 -9.35 10.70 12.00
N GLY A 373 -9.10 10.20 13.19
CA GLY A 373 -9.36 8.82 13.56
C GLY A 373 -8.31 7.80 13.11
N PRO A 374 -8.62 6.49 13.25
CA PRO A 374 -7.64 5.40 13.13
C PRO A 374 -6.97 5.32 11.76
N GLU A 375 -7.69 5.55 10.68
CA GLU A 375 -7.15 5.44 9.31
C GLU A 375 -5.98 6.40 9.10
N ILE A 376 -6.14 7.66 9.52
CA ILE A 376 -5.05 8.65 9.43
C ILE A 376 -4.00 8.39 10.51
N ARG A 377 -4.41 8.03 11.74
CA ARG A 377 -3.46 7.70 12.82
C ARG A 377 -2.44 6.65 12.36
N PHE A 378 -2.89 5.59 11.71
CA PHE A 378 -2.01 4.50 11.28
C PHE A 378 -1.14 4.84 10.06
N THR A 379 -1.37 5.92 9.37
CA THR A 379 -0.37 6.45 8.42
C THR A 379 0.77 7.19 9.14
N LEU A 380 0.53 7.73 10.34
CA LEU A 380 1.47 8.58 11.09
C LEU A 380 2.31 7.83 12.12
N GLN A 381 1.97 6.58 12.45
CA GLN A 381 2.64 5.81 13.50
C GLN A 381 2.75 4.32 13.16
N THR A 382 3.57 3.59 13.90
CA THR A 382 3.59 2.12 13.87
C THR A 382 2.25 1.58 14.38
N SER A 383 1.71 0.58 13.68
CA SER A 383 0.54 -0.19 14.12
C SER A 383 0.95 -1.58 14.59
N GLN A 384 0.15 -2.15 15.50
CA GLN A 384 0.33 -3.48 16.08
C GLN A 384 -0.98 -4.24 16.03
N ALA A 385 -0.92 -5.52 15.65
CA ALA A 385 -2.05 -6.44 15.70
C ALA A 385 -1.58 -7.82 16.19
N ALA A 386 -2.27 -8.39 17.16
CA ALA A 386 -2.07 -9.79 17.57
C ALA A 386 -3.02 -10.67 16.76
N ASP A 387 -2.54 -11.26 15.66
CA ASP A 387 -3.38 -11.90 14.66
C ASP A 387 -3.61 -13.39 14.90
N ILE A 388 -2.63 -14.07 15.49
CA ILE A 388 -2.66 -15.53 15.67
C ILE A 388 -2.36 -15.88 17.13
N PHE A 389 -3.19 -16.78 17.70
CA PHE A 389 -2.95 -17.35 19.03
C PHE A 389 -3.33 -18.83 19.03
N HIS A 390 -2.36 -19.70 19.29
CA HIS A 390 -2.54 -21.14 19.34
C HIS A 390 -2.11 -21.72 20.67
N GLY A 391 -2.95 -22.59 21.27
CA GLY A 391 -2.59 -23.29 22.50
C GLY A 391 -3.68 -24.25 22.96
N GLY A 392 -3.30 -25.49 23.24
CA GLY A 392 -4.17 -26.55 23.72
C GLY A 392 -4.99 -27.23 22.62
N VAL A 393 -5.28 -28.51 22.86
CA VAL A 393 -6.07 -29.37 21.93
C VAL A 393 -7.23 -30.05 22.64
N LYS A 394 -7.23 -30.07 23.98
CA LYS A 394 -8.25 -30.77 24.77
C LYS A 394 -8.41 -30.15 26.16
N SER A 395 -9.64 -30.07 26.65
CA SER A 395 -10.01 -29.40 27.91
C SER A 395 -9.36 -29.96 29.18
N ASN A 396 -8.94 -31.23 29.18
CA ASN A 396 -8.32 -31.86 30.35
C ASN A 396 -6.80 -32.05 30.24
N ALA A 397 -6.15 -31.37 29.29
CA ALA A 397 -4.71 -31.41 29.10
C ALA A 397 -4.16 -29.98 28.99
N LEU A 398 -3.13 -29.68 29.79
CA LEU A 398 -2.40 -28.42 29.69
C LEU A 398 -1.44 -28.49 28.48
N PRO A 399 -1.43 -27.48 27.59
CA PRO A 399 -0.51 -27.48 26.47
C PRO A 399 0.94 -27.27 26.89
N GLU A 400 1.85 -27.96 26.20
CA GLU A 400 3.29 -27.78 26.35
C GLU A 400 3.83 -26.65 25.46
N LYS A 401 3.14 -26.31 24.38
CA LYS A 401 3.52 -25.27 23.43
C LYS A 401 2.37 -24.30 23.20
N ILE A 402 2.63 -23.01 23.35
CA ILE A 402 1.71 -21.93 23.08
C ILE A 402 2.41 -20.97 22.11
N GLN A 403 1.71 -20.56 21.06
CA GLN A 403 2.25 -19.63 20.07
C GLN A 403 1.33 -18.44 19.90
N ALA A 404 1.92 -17.26 19.75
CA ALA A 404 1.22 -16.06 19.36
C ALA A 404 2.05 -15.30 18.32
N LEU A 405 1.37 -14.75 17.30
CA LEU A 405 2.01 -13.90 16.29
C LEU A 405 1.46 -12.50 16.43
N VAL A 406 2.38 -11.53 16.47
CA VAL A 406 2.05 -10.11 16.50
C VAL A 406 2.66 -9.44 15.27
N ASN A 407 1.81 -8.91 14.41
CA ASN A 407 2.19 -8.15 13.22
C ASN A 407 2.37 -6.67 13.55
N TYR A 408 3.41 -6.08 13.00
CA TYR A 408 3.66 -4.64 13.08
C TYR A 408 3.83 -4.05 11.69
N ARG A 409 3.15 -2.92 11.44
CA ARG A 409 3.45 -2.06 10.30
C ARG A 409 4.21 -0.85 10.80
N VAL A 410 5.49 -0.78 10.43
CA VAL A 410 6.47 0.15 11.01
C VAL A 410 6.35 1.53 10.37
N GLY A 411 6.16 2.56 11.19
CA GLY A 411 6.04 3.95 10.73
C GLY A 411 7.34 4.49 10.13
N LEU A 412 7.25 5.49 9.25
CA LEU A 412 8.39 6.03 8.46
C LEU A 412 9.57 6.54 9.30
N HIS A 413 9.32 6.94 10.54
CA HIS A 413 10.32 7.47 11.47
C HIS A 413 10.91 6.39 12.39
N GLN A 414 10.60 5.11 12.16
CA GLN A 414 10.95 3.99 13.01
C GLN A 414 11.56 2.84 12.20
N THR A 415 12.13 1.86 12.91
CA THR A 415 12.73 0.67 12.30
C THR A 415 12.22 -0.62 12.95
N PRO A 416 12.32 -1.76 12.28
CA PRO A 416 11.98 -3.06 12.85
C PRO A 416 12.77 -3.38 14.15
N GLU A 417 14.02 -2.92 14.26
CA GLU A 417 14.85 -3.10 15.46
C GLU A 417 14.24 -2.37 16.66
N MET A 418 13.69 -1.17 16.47
CA MET A 418 13.00 -0.43 17.54
C MET A 418 11.77 -1.19 18.05
N VAL A 419 11.06 -1.90 17.18
CA VAL A 419 9.93 -2.79 17.56
C VAL A 419 10.43 -3.94 18.40
N GLN A 420 11.54 -4.61 17.99
CA GLN A 420 12.14 -5.70 18.75
C GLN A 420 12.59 -5.24 20.14
N GLU A 421 13.31 -4.13 20.24
CA GLU A 421 13.77 -3.55 21.51
C GLU A 421 12.60 -3.21 22.45
N ARG A 422 11.49 -2.68 21.89
CA ARG A 422 10.28 -2.41 22.65
C ARG A 422 9.66 -3.71 23.19
N ALA A 423 9.52 -4.71 22.34
CA ALA A 423 8.98 -6.01 22.74
C ALA A 423 9.83 -6.65 23.86
N GLU A 424 11.15 -6.62 23.72
CA GLU A 424 12.06 -7.11 24.76
C GLU A 424 11.86 -6.38 26.10
N ARG A 425 11.78 -5.06 26.09
CA ARG A 425 11.57 -4.27 27.34
C ARG A 425 10.27 -4.61 28.04
N ILE A 426 9.20 -4.85 27.29
CA ILE A 426 7.88 -5.20 27.85
C ILE A 426 7.87 -6.63 28.36
N ILE A 427 8.50 -7.55 27.64
CA ILE A 427 8.46 -8.99 27.93
C ILE A 427 9.43 -9.37 29.07
N ALA A 428 10.58 -8.70 29.20
CA ALA A 428 11.61 -9.03 30.19
C ALA A 428 11.08 -9.18 31.63
N PRO A 429 10.26 -8.25 32.18
CA PRO A 429 9.72 -8.42 33.55
C PRO A 429 8.80 -9.64 33.69
N ILE A 430 8.10 -10.04 32.61
CA ILE A 430 7.19 -11.19 32.63
C ILE A 430 8.00 -12.50 32.64
N VAL A 431 9.06 -12.55 31.84
CA VAL A 431 10.01 -13.67 31.81
C VAL A 431 10.61 -13.88 33.22
N GLU A 432 11.07 -12.82 33.89
CA GLU A 432 11.59 -12.87 35.26
C GLU A 432 10.52 -13.32 36.25
N LYS A 433 9.32 -12.72 36.22
CA LYS A 433 8.19 -13.03 37.10
C LYS A 433 7.80 -14.51 37.09
N HIS A 434 7.84 -15.14 35.92
CA HIS A 434 7.45 -16.53 35.73
C HIS A 434 8.63 -17.51 35.72
N ASN A 435 9.84 -17.04 36.03
CA ASN A 435 11.07 -17.84 36.02
C ASN A 435 11.25 -18.61 34.72
N LEU A 436 11.11 -17.91 33.57
CA LEU A 436 11.34 -18.48 32.25
C LEU A 436 12.78 -18.22 31.81
N SER A 437 13.34 -19.13 31.03
CA SER A 437 14.44 -18.79 30.13
C SER A 437 13.89 -18.20 28.86
N TRP A 438 14.70 -17.48 28.09
CA TRP A 438 14.26 -16.98 26.77
C TRP A 438 15.38 -16.86 25.75
N SER A 439 15.03 -16.98 24.47
CA SER A 439 15.86 -16.66 23.33
C SER A 439 15.26 -15.49 22.56
N LYS A 440 16.12 -14.59 22.06
CA LYS A 440 15.72 -13.33 21.47
C LYS A 440 16.03 -13.31 19.98
N PHE A 441 15.01 -13.27 19.16
CA PHE A 441 15.06 -13.05 17.70
C PHE A 441 16.11 -13.89 16.96
N SER A 442 16.23 -15.19 17.33
CA SER A 442 17.03 -16.14 16.56
C SER A 442 16.39 -16.31 15.16
N ASP A 443 17.23 -16.47 14.14
CA ASP A 443 16.79 -16.73 12.76
C ASP A 443 16.26 -18.16 12.57
N SER A 444 16.38 -19.03 13.58
CA SER A 444 15.93 -20.42 13.57
C SER A 444 14.64 -20.55 14.38
N ILE A 445 13.57 -20.95 13.69
CA ILE A 445 12.23 -21.18 14.29
C ILE A 445 12.16 -22.55 14.99
N ASP A 446 13.02 -23.50 14.62
CA ASP A 446 12.93 -24.92 14.98
C ASP A 446 14.11 -25.45 15.80
N ASP A 447 14.99 -24.59 16.31
CA ASP A 447 16.06 -25.08 17.17
C ASP A 447 15.47 -25.71 18.43
N PRO A 448 15.79 -26.99 18.71
CA PRO A 448 15.35 -27.64 19.94
C PRO A 448 15.96 -26.87 21.14
N VAL A 449 15.11 -26.19 21.88
CA VAL A 449 15.54 -25.47 23.06
C VAL A 449 15.62 -26.45 24.20
N ASP A 450 16.84 -26.72 24.68
CA ASP A 450 17.03 -27.39 25.95
C ASP A 450 16.49 -26.49 27.08
N ILE A 451 15.31 -26.83 27.60
CA ILE A 451 14.73 -26.11 28.73
C ILE A 451 15.62 -26.42 29.94
N ASP A 452 16.30 -25.40 30.42
CA ASP A 452 17.09 -25.50 31.66
C ASP A 452 16.18 -26.00 32.81
N ALA A 453 16.53 -27.11 33.41
CA ALA A 453 15.77 -27.73 34.50
C ALA A 453 15.55 -26.79 35.71
N SER A 454 16.29 -25.69 35.82
CA SER A 454 16.13 -24.65 36.83
C SER A 454 15.01 -23.63 36.51
N THR A 455 14.47 -23.63 35.30
CA THR A 455 13.42 -22.69 34.83
C THR A 455 12.04 -23.36 34.73
N SER A 456 11.00 -22.55 34.75
CA SER A 456 9.60 -23.01 34.62
C SER A 456 9.17 -23.23 33.18
N GLY A 457 10.00 -22.87 32.21
CA GLY A 457 9.75 -22.97 30.77
C GLY A 457 10.68 -22.08 29.95
N HIS A 458 10.46 -22.03 28.65
CA HIS A 458 11.25 -21.24 27.74
C HIS A 458 10.35 -20.42 26.81
N LEU A 459 10.67 -19.13 26.64
CA LEU A 459 10.05 -18.25 25.67
C LEU A 459 11.03 -17.97 24.52
N ALA A 460 10.68 -18.36 23.30
CA ALA A 460 11.42 -17.99 22.09
C ALA A 460 10.72 -16.83 21.36
N LEU A 461 11.46 -15.78 21.07
CA LEU A 461 11.08 -14.70 20.16
C LEU A 461 11.77 -14.95 18.82
N SER A 462 10.99 -15.00 17.74
CA SER A 462 11.50 -15.21 16.39
C SER A 462 10.82 -14.31 15.38
N LYS A 463 11.44 -14.19 14.20
CA LYS A 463 10.93 -13.44 13.06
C LYS A 463 10.64 -14.44 11.94
N PRO A 464 9.38 -14.85 11.73
CA PRO A 464 9.05 -15.84 10.70
C PRO A 464 9.33 -15.31 9.27
N ASN A 465 9.31 -14.00 9.11
CA ASN A 465 9.60 -13.32 7.85
C ASN A 465 10.80 -12.38 8.01
N THR A 466 11.47 -12.05 6.90
CA THR A 466 12.51 -11.02 6.90
C THR A 466 11.89 -9.66 7.20
N PRO A 467 12.34 -8.96 8.25
CA PRO A 467 11.84 -7.62 8.54
C PRO A 467 12.09 -6.65 7.38
N LEU A 468 11.16 -5.76 7.15
CA LEU A 468 11.22 -4.75 6.10
C LEU A 468 11.26 -3.35 6.73
N ASN A 469 12.26 -2.56 6.38
CA ASN A 469 12.28 -1.13 6.72
C ASN A 469 11.18 -0.38 5.95
N PRO A 470 10.71 0.78 6.46
CA PRO A 470 9.87 1.67 5.66
C PRO A 470 10.56 2.04 4.35
N ALA A 471 9.77 2.14 3.28
CA ALA A 471 10.29 2.50 1.97
C ALA A 471 10.83 3.94 1.95
N PRO A 472 11.93 4.21 1.20
CA PRO A 472 12.37 5.56 0.96
C PRO A 472 11.23 6.41 0.37
N VAL A 473 11.09 7.65 0.86
CA VAL A 473 10.09 8.59 0.34
C VAL A 473 10.54 9.14 -1.01
N SER A 474 9.74 8.94 -2.05
CA SER A 474 10.00 9.55 -3.36
C SER A 474 9.78 11.06 -3.31
N PRO A 475 10.68 11.87 -3.90
CA PRO A 475 10.58 13.33 -3.83
C PRO A 475 9.40 13.85 -4.67
N THR A 476 8.62 14.79 -4.11
CA THR A 476 7.42 15.36 -4.75
C THR A 476 7.46 16.87 -4.94
N ASP A 477 8.61 17.49 -4.73
CA ASP A 477 8.77 18.91 -4.97
C ASP A 477 8.89 19.16 -6.50
N ILE A 478 7.97 19.94 -7.06
CA ILE A 478 7.89 20.16 -8.52
C ILE A 478 9.03 21.06 -9.05
N GLU A 479 9.69 21.84 -8.18
CA GLU A 479 10.79 22.71 -8.58
C GLU A 479 12.12 21.93 -8.67
N THR A 480 12.28 20.91 -7.81
CA THR A 480 13.54 20.16 -7.69
C THR A 480 13.45 18.74 -8.26
N ASN A 481 12.24 18.22 -8.48
CA ASN A 481 12.03 16.93 -9.13
C ASN A 481 11.17 17.05 -10.40
N PRO A 482 11.81 17.23 -11.56
CA PRO A 482 11.08 17.35 -12.83
C PRO A 482 10.31 16.08 -13.23
N VAL A 483 10.73 14.90 -12.74
CA VAL A 483 9.99 13.63 -12.96
C VAL A 483 8.63 13.68 -12.28
N TRP A 484 8.59 14.11 -11.01
CA TRP A 484 7.33 14.29 -10.31
C TRP A 484 6.46 15.39 -10.94
N ALA A 485 7.06 16.53 -11.29
CA ALA A 485 6.34 17.61 -11.93
C ALA A 485 5.64 17.14 -13.22
N ARG A 486 6.35 16.35 -14.04
CA ARG A 486 5.80 15.80 -15.27
C ARG A 486 4.76 14.69 -15.01
N PHE A 487 5.00 13.77 -14.10
CA PHE A 487 4.04 12.74 -13.70
C PHE A 487 2.72 13.38 -13.23
N ALA A 488 2.80 14.33 -12.32
CA ALA A 488 1.64 15.04 -11.78
C ALA A 488 0.96 15.92 -12.85
N GLY A 489 1.74 16.54 -13.76
CA GLY A 489 1.21 17.31 -14.88
C GLY A 489 0.42 16.45 -15.88
N VAL A 490 0.91 15.24 -16.20
CA VAL A 490 0.18 14.26 -17.03
C VAL A 490 -1.09 13.80 -16.31
N THR A 491 -1.00 13.48 -15.05
CA THR A 491 -2.14 13.07 -14.22
C THR A 491 -3.25 14.12 -14.25
N ARG A 492 -2.90 15.39 -14.09
CA ARG A 492 -3.86 16.50 -14.20
C ARG A 492 -4.48 16.57 -15.60
N SER A 493 -3.65 16.48 -16.65
CA SER A 493 -4.15 16.54 -18.04
C SER A 493 -5.16 15.44 -18.34
N VAL A 494 -4.87 14.22 -17.91
CA VAL A 494 -5.73 13.05 -18.11
C VAL A 494 -7.05 13.22 -17.38
N PHE A 495 -7.02 13.38 -16.06
CA PHE A 495 -8.25 13.35 -15.26
C PHE A 495 -9.08 14.63 -15.39
N GLU A 496 -8.48 15.80 -15.63
CA GLU A 496 -9.23 17.01 -15.95
C GLU A 496 -9.87 16.97 -17.36
N SER A 497 -9.51 15.98 -18.21
CA SER A 497 -10.13 15.75 -19.52
C SER A 497 -11.29 14.74 -19.49
N VAL A 498 -11.45 13.99 -18.40
CA VAL A 498 -12.53 13.01 -18.25
C VAL A 498 -13.89 13.73 -18.20
N PRO A 499 -14.86 13.40 -19.08
CA PRO A 499 -16.11 14.15 -19.17
C PRO A 499 -16.91 14.25 -17.87
N SER A 500 -16.90 13.21 -17.05
CA SER A 500 -17.56 13.21 -15.73
C SER A 500 -16.85 14.06 -14.67
N LEU A 501 -15.66 14.56 -14.96
CA LEU A 501 -14.84 15.42 -14.10
C LEU A 501 -14.67 16.84 -14.67
N GLU A 502 -15.47 17.21 -15.68
CA GLU A 502 -15.44 18.52 -16.30
C GLU A 502 -15.62 19.65 -15.27
N GLY A 503 -14.77 20.66 -15.34
CA GLY A 503 -14.77 21.82 -14.42
C GLY A 503 -14.10 21.56 -13.06
N LYS A 504 -13.62 20.35 -12.79
CA LYS A 504 -12.89 20.03 -11.58
C LYS A 504 -11.38 20.26 -11.73
N THR A 505 -10.73 20.64 -10.63
CA THR A 505 -9.27 20.75 -10.53
C THR A 505 -8.71 19.50 -9.91
N VAL A 506 -7.75 18.87 -10.56
CA VAL A 506 -7.04 17.71 -10.03
C VAL A 506 -5.77 18.16 -9.31
N VAL A 507 -5.72 17.91 -8.01
CA VAL A 507 -4.55 18.15 -7.16
C VAL A 507 -3.81 16.83 -6.96
N VAL A 508 -2.58 16.75 -7.43
CA VAL A 508 -1.75 15.54 -7.28
C VAL A 508 -0.84 15.70 -6.07
N SER A 509 -1.02 14.83 -5.10
CA SER A 509 -0.21 14.82 -3.88
C SER A 509 0.23 13.41 -3.55
N GLY A 510 1.48 13.28 -3.07
CA GLY A 510 1.94 11.99 -2.54
C GLY A 510 1.19 11.58 -1.29
N ASP A 511 0.95 10.28 -1.15
CA ASP A 511 0.42 9.66 0.07
C ASP A 511 1.33 8.51 0.52
N ILE A 512 0.93 7.80 1.56
CA ILE A 512 1.64 6.65 2.12
C ILE A 512 0.75 5.42 2.16
N MET A 513 1.27 4.31 1.69
CA MET A 513 0.63 3.01 1.81
C MET A 513 0.94 2.36 3.17
N THR A 514 -0.07 1.82 3.84
CA THR A 514 0.09 1.08 5.09
C THR A 514 0.48 -0.39 4.87
N GLY A 515 0.24 -0.91 3.66
CA GLY A 515 0.71 -2.20 3.16
C GLY A 515 2.08 -2.12 2.51
N ASN A 516 2.45 -3.17 1.79
CA ASN A 516 3.68 -3.26 1.01
C ASN A 516 3.38 -3.88 -0.35
N THR A 517 4.18 -3.54 -1.35
CA THR A 517 4.12 -4.05 -2.72
C THR A 517 5.46 -4.66 -3.15
N ASP A 518 5.53 -5.17 -4.35
CA ASP A 518 6.76 -5.65 -4.98
C ASP A 518 7.85 -4.57 -5.11
N THR A 519 7.50 -3.28 -4.97
CA THR A 519 8.47 -2.17 -4.99
C THR A 519 9.52 -2.25 -3.89
N ARG A 520 9.28 -3.04 -2.82
CA ARG A 520 10.29 -3.32 -1.78
C ARG A 520 11.61 -3.86 -2.34
N PHE A 521 11.59 -4.46 -3.51
CA PHE A 521 12.79 -4.98 -4.18
C PHE A 521 13.42 -3.99 -5.16
N TYR A 522 12.77 -2.85 -5.47
CA TYR A 522 13.15 -1.93 -6.53
C TYR A 522 13.73 -0.60 -6.05
N TRP A 523 13.96 -0.42 -4.74
CA TRP A 523 14.44 0.85 -4.17
C TRP A 523 15.78 1.31 -4.75
N ASN A 524 16.64 0.38 -5.21
CA ASN A 524 17.89 0.72 -5.88
C ASN A 524 17.72 1.17 -7.33
N LEU A 525 16.60 0.84 -7.96
CA LEU A 525 16.39 1.04 -9.40
C LEU A 525 15.94 2.45 -9.76
N SER A 526 15.26 3.15 -8.84
CA SER A 526 14.84 4.54 -9.02
C SER A 526 14.57 5.19 -7.67
N ARG A 527 14.83 6.50 -7.58
CA ARG A 527 14.34 7.32 -6.46
C ARG A 527 12.88 7.77 -6.64
N ASN A 528 12.31 7.62 -7.84
CA ASN A 528 10.95 8.02 -8.20
C ASN A 528 10.07 6.76 -8.31
N ILE A 529 9.60 6.27 -7.18
CA ILE A 529 8.73 5.08 -7.11
C ILE A 529 7.34 5.54 -6.69
N TYR A 530 6.37 5.27 -7.54
CA TYR A 530 4.96 5.62 -7.34
C TYR A 530 4.14 4.33 -7.34
N ARG A 531 3.24 4.19 -6.37
CA ARG A 531 2.33 3.06 -6.25
C ARG A 531 0.93 3.60 -6.41
N TRP A 532 0.30 3.27 -7.53
CA TRP A 532 -0.98 3.88 -7.80
C TRP A 532 -1.79 3.14 -8.87
N SER A 533 -2.91 2.60 -8.43
CA SER A 533 -3.98 2.09 -9.29
C SER A 533 -5.09 3.14 -9.33
N PRO A 534 -5.10 4.04 -10.33
CA PRO A 534 -6.02 5.17 -10.33
C PRO A 534 -7.47 4.69 -10.50
N ALA A 535 -8.22 4.71 -9.42
CA ALA A 535 -9.64 4.44 -9.42
C ALA A 535 -10.34 5.49 -8.56
N ARG A 536 -11.46 6.03 -9.04
CA ARG A 536 -12.29 6.92 -8.23
C ARG A 536 -12.92 6.15 -7.08
N GLU A 537 -13.27 6.88 -6.02
CA GLU A 537 -13.95 6.28 -4.87
C GLU A 537 -15.19 5.48 -5.29
N GLY A 538 -15.32 4.28 -4.72
CA GLY A 538 -16.41 3.36 -5.06
C GLY A 538 -16.27 2.64 -6.40
N ARG A 539 -15.13 2.78 -7.11
CA ARG A 539 -14.91 2.10 -8.39
C ARG A 539 -13.99 0.88 -8.32
N ALA A 540 -13.17 0.75 -7.28
CA ALA A 540 -12.44 -0.47 -6.91
C ALA A 540 -12.95 -0.91 -5.54
N LEU A 541 -13.55 -2.07 -5.45
CA LEU A 541 -14.31 -2.48 -4.28
C LEU A 541 -13.95 -3.89 -3.84
N ASN A 542 -13.97 -4.08 -2.52
CA ASN A 542 -13.85 -5.39 -1.89
C ASN A 542 -12.53 -6.13 -2.21
N ILE A 543 -11.43 -5.40 -2.34
CA ILE A 543 -10.09 -5.97 -2.46
C ILE A 543 -9.85 -6.95 -1.30
N HIS A 544 -9.31 -8.14 -1.58
CA HIS A 544 -9.04 -9.24 -0.63
C HIS A 544 -10.27 -9.81 0.10
N THR A 545 -11.49 -9.45 -0.31
CA THR A 545 -12.72 -9.99 0.30
C THR A 545 -13.72 -10.50 -0.74
N VAL A 546 -14.89 -10.91 -0.29
CA VAL A 546 -15.99 -11.40 -1.14
C VAL A 546 -16.50 -10.28 -2.06
N ASP A 547 -16.88 -10.64 -3.28
CA ASP A 547 -17.44 -9.70 -4.27
C ASP A 547 -16.45 -8.60 -4.71
N GLU A 548 -15.17 -8.93 -4.82
CA GLU A 548 -14.18 -8.05 -5.46
C GLU A 548 -14.63 -7.69 -6.87
N ARG A 549 -14.55 -6.39 -7.19
CA ARG A 549 -14.94 -5.86 -8.50
C ARG A 549 -14.35 -4.51 -8.80
N ILE A 550 -14.21 -4.21 -10.10
CA ILE A 550 -13.76 -2.90 -10.59
C ILE A 550 -14.76 -2.30 -11.57
N GLY A 551 -15.01 -1.00 -11.45
CA GLY A 551 -15.73 -0.24 -12.46
C GLY A 551 -14.97 -0.22 -13.77
N ILE A 552 -15.65 -0.53 -14.88
CA ILE A 552 -14.97 -0.56 -16.17
C ILE A 552 -14.48 0.83 -16.60
N ASP A 553 -15.12 1.88 -16.14
CA ASP A 553 -14.67 3.27 -16.33
C ASP A 553 -13.32 3.51 -15.64
N ALA A 554 -13.13 3.02 -14.41
CA ALA A 554 -11.85 3.12 -13.71
C ALA A 554 -10.73 2.37 -14.45
N HIS A 555 -11.01 1.18 -14.99
CA HIS A 555 -10.06 0.47 -15.84
C HIS A 555 -9.65 1.30 -17.07
N LEU A 556 -10.61 1.90 -17.75
CA LEU A 556 -10.36 2.72 -18.94
C LEU A 556 -9.65 4.04 -18.61
N GLU A 557 -9.98 4.68 -17.48
CA GLU A 557 -9.29 5.87 -16.97
C GLU A 557 -7.83 5.56 -16.60
N GLY A 558 -7.59 4.40 -15.98
CA GLY A 558 -6.24 3.89 -15.73
C GLY A 558 -5.44 3.70 -17.01
N MET A 559 -6.06 3.13 -18.05
CA MET A 559 -5.44 3.00 -19.37
C MET A 559 -5.12 4.36 -20.00
N MET A 560 -5.99 5.37 -19.87
CA MET A 560 -5.69 6.74 -20.32
C MET A 560 -4.40 7.26 -19.67
N LEU A 561 -4.28 7.07 -18.36
CA LEU A 561 -3.09 7.50 -17.61
C LEU A 561 -1.83 6.79 -18.11
N TYR A 562 -1.85 5.46 -18.21
CA TYR A 562 -0.69 4.69 -18.67
C TYR A 562 -0.27 5.10 -20.09
N TYR A 563 -1.24 5.26 -20.98
CA TYR A 563 -1.00 5.67 -22.37
C TYR A 563 -0.34 7.05 -22.44
N ASP A 564 -0.86 8.03 -21.72
CA ASP A 564 -0.32 9.38 -21.77
C ASP A 564 0.97 9.53 -20.97
N LEU A 565 1.20 8.74 -19.89
CA LEU A 565 2.50 8.68 -19.20
C LEU A 565 3.59 8.13 -20.13
N ILE A 566 3.35 7.01 -20.80
CA ILE A 566 4.31 6.44 -21.74
C ILE A 566 4.69 7.47 -22.81
N ARG A 567 3.72 8.11 -23.46
CA ARG A 567 3.94 9.11 -24.51
C ARG A 567 4.66 10.35 -23.99
N ALA A 568 4.20 10.89 -22.86
CA ALA A 568 4.76 12.09 -22.25
C ALA A 568 6.23 11.91 -21.91
N PHE A 569 6.57 10.80 -21.28
CA PHE A 569 7.96 10.54 -20.90
C PHE A 569 8.82 10.08 -22.08
N ASP A 570 8.24 9.39 -23.06
CA ASP A 570 8.97 8.99 -24.27
C ASP A 570 9.56 10.19 -25.02
N GLN A 571 8.79 11.25 -25.17
CA GLN A 571 9.21 12.50 -25.83
C GLN A 571 10.13 13.37 -24.98
N TRP A 572 10.11 13.19 -23.66
CA TRP A 572 10.77 14.07 -22.72
C TRP A 572 12.30 13.89 -22.71
N ASP A 573 13.02 14.99 -22.67
CA ASP A 573 14.49 15.05 -22.66
C ASP A 573 15.09 15.33 -21.26
N GLY A 574 14.25 15.42 -20.23
CA GLY A 574 14.66 15.71 -18.86
C GLY A 574 14.58 17.18 -18.47
N ALA A 575 14.19 18.07 -19.38
CA ALA A 575 14.00 19.48 -19.06
C ALA A 575 12.77 19.71 -18.17
N VAL A 576 12.84 20.77 -17.34
CA VAL A 576 11.68 21.23 -16.59
C VAL A 576 10.69 21.84 -17.60
N ASP A 577 9.45 21.35 -17.60
CA ASP A 577 8.41 21.93 -18.45
C ASP A 577 8.21 23.41 -18.04
N GLU A 578 8.31 24.35 -18.98
CA GLU A 578 8.09 25.77 -18.71
C GLU A 578 6.66 25.98 -18.18
N VAL A 579 6.55 26.68 -17.06
CA VAL A 579 5.25 27.07 -16.50
C VAL A 579 4.60 28.05 -17.47
N ILE A 580 3.74 27.57 -18.35
CA ILE A 580 2.91 28.44 -19.16
C ILE A 580 1.76 28.94 -18.27
N GLU A 581 2.01 30.04 -17.57
CA GLU A 581 0.92 30.86 -17.03
C GLU A 581 0.15 31.45 -18.22
N ARG A 582 -0.91 30.80 -18.65
CA ARG A 582 -1.95 31.50 -19.40
C ARG A 582 -2.73 32.34 -18.41
N ASN A 583 -2.38 33.63 -18.34
CA ASN A 583 -3.31 34.67 -17.97
C ASN A 583 -4.39 34.70 -19.05
N ASP A 584 -5.47 33.98 -18.86
CA ASP A 584 -6.69 34.15 -19.66
C ASP A 584 -7.91 33.97 -18.78
N ILE A 585 -8.45 35.18 -18.46
CA ILE A 585 -9.83 35.67 -18.28
C ILE A 585 -10.77 34.85 -17.36
#